data_f997c6fd365ef65918ae28195206fc81
#
_entry.id   f997c6fd365ef65918ae28195206fc81
#
_cell.length_a   1.000
_cell.length_b   1.000
_cell.length_c   1.000
_cell.angle_alpha   90.00
_cell.angle_beta   90.00
_cell.angle_gamma   90.00
#
_symmetry.space_group_name_H-M   'P 1'
#
loop_
_entity.id
_entity.type
_entity.pdbx_description
1 polymer ?
#
loop_
_entity_poly.entity_id
_entity_poly.type
_entity_poly.pdbx_seq_one_letter_code
_entity_poly.pdbx_strand_id
1 'polypeptide(L)'
;MSRVKLIQQTDLSEENKEFFDMVPNLLGRVPNFYKTLSHSPYLAMALLPINSAAQREWSGTDISGRIKELIVIKTSHTNACKYCYAHNTALGQAAGIEEEHIKALSLNDF
;
A
#
# COMPACT_ATOMS: atom_id res chain seq x y z
N MET A 1 1.79 12.81 -11.94
CA MET A 1 2.77 13.76 -11.37
C MET A 1 2.32 14.15 -9.97
N SER A 2 3.21 14.12 -9.00
CA SER A 2 2.91 14.53 -7.63
C SER A 2 2.81 16.06 -7.53
N ARG A 3 1.82 16.56 -6.78
CA ARG A 3 1.68 18.01 -6.49
C ARG A 3 2.65 18.50 -5.42
N VAL A 4 3.19 17.59 -4.63
CA VAL A 4 4.20 17.86 -3.61
C VAL A 4 5.46 17.08 -3.93
N LYS A 5 6.62 17.64 -3.52
CA LYS A 5 7.91 16.95 -3.69
C LYS A 5 7.89 15.63 -2.92
N LEU A 6 8.32 14.55 -3.56
CA LEU A 6 8.54 13.29 -2.88
C LEU A 6 9.82 13.38 -2.05
N ILE A 7 9.74 13.09 -0.76
CA ILE A 7 10.92 13.01 0.10
C ILE A 7 11.77 11.81 -0.35
N GLN A 8 13.05 12.05 -0.59
CA GLN A 8 14.01 11.05 -1.01
C GLN A 8 14.89 10.61 0.16
N GLN A 9 15.53 9.46 0.01
CA GLN A 9 16.45 8.92 1.02
C GLN A 9 17.58 9.92 1.38
N THR A 10 17.96 10.80 0.45
CA THR A 10 18.98 11.82 0.63
C THR A 10 18.52 13.05 1.39
N ASP A 11 17.23 13.26 1.53
CA ASP A 11 16.61 14.47 2.06
C ASP A 11 15.88 14.22 3.41
N LEU A 12 16.24 13.14 4.12
CA LEU A 12 15.53 12.72 5.32
C LEU A 12 15.83 13.63 6.52
N SER A 13 14.76 14.09 7.19
CA SER A 13 14.86 14.62 8.55
C SER A 13 15.15 13.49 9.55
N GLU A 14 15.56 13.84 10.78
CA GLU A 14 15.80 12.83 11.82
C GLU A 14 14.56 11.98 12.10
N GLU A 15 13.37 12.61 12.13
CA GLU A 15 12.08 11.92 12.35
C GLU A 15 11.75 10.94 11.22
N ASN A 16 12.19 11.23 10.00
CA ASN A 16 11.93 10.37 8.84
C ASN A 16 12.96 9.25 8.67
N LYS A 17 14.16 9.34 9.22
CA LYS A 17 15.19 8.31 9.06
C LYS A 17 14.74 6.97 9.58
N GLU A 18 14.33 6.90 10.84
CA GLU A 18 13.86 5.65 11.45
C GLU A 18 12.64 5.11 10.72
N PHE A 19 11.71 5.97 10.32
CA PHE A 19 10.53 5.58 9.56
C PHE A 19 10.90 4.98 8.20
N PHE A 20 11.79 5.61 7.43
CA PHE A 20 12.22 5.10 6.13
C PHE A 20 13.00 3.80 6.22
N ASP A 21 13.69 3.54 7.34
CA ASP A 21 14.36 2.26 7.60
C ASP A 21 13.35 1.17 7.96
N MET A 22 12.25 1.51 8.63
CA MET A 22 11.21 0.58 9.07
C MET A 22 10.25 0.18 7.95
N VAL A 23 9.88 1.10 7.06
CA VAL A 23 8.89 0.86 6.00
C VAL A 23 9.25 -0.33 5.10
N PRO A 24 10.48 -0.49 4.59
CA PRO A 24 10.85 -1.63 3.77
C PRO A 24 10.69 -2.97 4.47
N ASN A 25 10.88 -3.03 5.78
CA ASN A 25 10.72 -4.27 6.56
C ASN A 25 9.25 -4.74 6.57
N LEU A 26 8.30 -3.81 6.48
CA LEU A 26 6.86 -4.12 6.48
C LEU A 26 6.26 -4.18 5.08
N LEU A 27 6.72 -3.35 4.15
CA LEU A 27 6.13 -3.20 2.81
C LEU A 27 7.08 -3.61 1.68
N GLY A 28 8.34 -3.95 1.99
CA GLY A 28 9.37 -4.34 1.01
C GLY A 28 10.07 -3.15 0.33
N ARG A 29 9.47 -1.98 0.34
CA ARG A 29 10.02 -0.73 -0.23
C ARG A 29 9.33 0.48 0.41
N VAL A 30 9.82 1.70 0.13
CA VAL A 30 9.11 2.93 0.49
C VAL A 30 8.27 3.40 -0.70
N PRO A 31 6.94 3.18 -0.69
CA PRO A 31 6.06 3.66 -1.76
C PRO A 31 6.02 5.19 -1.85
N ASN A 32 5.71 5.72 -3.03
CA ASN A 32 5.56 7.17 -3.24
C ASN A 32 4.52 7.79 -2.31
N PHE A 33 3.49 7.04 -1.95
CA PHE A 33 2.50 7.45 -0.95
C PHE A 33 3.19 7.85 0.38
N TYR A 34 4.08 7.02 0.92
CA TYR A 34 4.80 7.34 2.15
C TYR A 34 5.86 8.42 1.96
N LYS A 35 6.49 8.51 0.78
CA LYS A 35 7.39 9.62 0.47
C LYS A 35 6.67 10.97 0.46
N THR A 36 5.40 10.97 0.07
CA THR A 36 4.53 12.16 0.12
C THR A 36 4.06 12.42 1.56
N LEU A 37 3.57 11.39 2.24
CA LEU A 37 3.01 11.51 3.59
C LEU A 37 4.04 11.89 4.63
N SER A 38 5.31 11.61 4.38
CA SER A 38 6.43 11.92 5.28
C SER A 38 6.72 13.42 5.47
N HIS A 39 6.01 14.30 4.73
CA HIS A 39 5.92 15.72 5.12
C HIS A 39 5.21 15.91 6.47
N SER A 40 4.45 14.91 6.93
CA SER A 40 3.89 14.77 8.27
C SER A 40 4.40 13.48 8.90
N PRO A 41 5.62 13.45 9.46
CA PRO A 41 6.27 12.21 9.89
C PRO A 41 5.45 11.39 10.88
N TYR A 42 4.85 12.04 11.86
CA TYR A 42 4.05 11.36 12.89
C TYR A 42 2.77 10.74 12.32
N LEU A 43 2.14 11.38 11.32
CA LEU A 43 1.00 10.80 10.61
C LEU A 43 1.42 9.57 9.79
N ALA A 44 2.56 9.66 9.11
CA ALA A 44 3.11 8.54 8.36
C ALA A 44 3.41 7.34 9.26
N MET A 45 4.04 7.58 10.42
CA MET A 45 4.31 6.54 11.42
C MET A 45 3.05 5.92 12.00
N ALA A 46 2.01 6.70 12.27
CA ALA A 46 0.74 6.20 12.80
C ALA A 46 -0.03 5.37 11.75
N LEU A 47 0.02 5.77 10.47
CA LEU A 47 -0.68 5.08 9.40
C LEU A 47 -0.01 3.76 8.99
N LEU A 48 1.30 3.64 9.11
CA LEU A 48 2.03 2.45 8.68
C LEU A 48 1.54 1.15 9.33
N PRO A 49 1.35 1.05 10.66
CA PRO A 49 0.80 -0.15 11.29
C PRO A 49 -0.62 -0.45 10.83
N ILE A 50 -1.46 0.55 10.65
CA ILE A 50 -2.84 0.40 10.15
C ILE A 50 -2.83 -0.15 8.74
N ASN A 51 -2.03 0.45 7.86
CA ASN A 51 -1.89 0.00 6.47
C ASN A 51 -1.35 -1.43 6.40
N SER A 52 -0.33 -1.74 7.19
CA SER A 52 0.25 -3.08 7.25
C SER A 52 -0.78 -4.11 7.74
N ALA A 53 -1.54 -3.81 8.78
CA ALA A 53 -2.61 -4.69 9.29
C ALA A 53 -3.74 -4.89 8.28
N ALA A 54 -4.07 -3.86 7.49
CA ALA A 54 -5.13 -3.93 6.48
C ALA A 54 -4.73 -4.77 5.26
N GLN A 55 -3.45 -4.81 4.89
CA GLN A 55 -3.00 -5.44 3.64
C GLN A 55 -2.21 -6.73 3.84
N ARG A 56 -1.56 -6.91 4.99
CA ARG A 56 -0.67 -8.05 5.22
C ARG A 56 -1.35 -9.12 6.05
N GLU A 57 -0.86 -10.33 5.88
CA GLU A 57 -1.26 -11.45 6.72
C GLU A 57 -0.52 -11.38 8.05
N TRP A 58 -1.27 -11.42 9.12
CA TRP A 58 -0.75 -11.38 10.48
C TRP A 58 -1.21 -12.60 11.25
N SER A 59 -0.37 -13.06 12.14
CA SER A 59 -0.72 -14.09 13.12
C SER A 59 -2.00 -13.70 13.90
N GLY A 60 -2.96 -14.62 13.98
CA GLY A 60 -4.22 -14.38 14.69
C GLY A 60 -5.31 -13.63 13.88
N THR A 61 -5.15 -13.48 12.57
CA THR A 61 -6.21 -12.96 11.70
C THR A 61 -6.92 -14.09 10.96
N ASP A 62 -8.25 -13.98 10.83
CA ASP A 62 -9.07 -14.97 10.11
C ASP A 62 -9.12 -14.70 8.59
N ILE A 63 -8.63 -13.53 8.15
CA ILE A 63 -8.65 -13.11 6.74
C ILE A 63 -7.25 -13.22 6.16
N SER A 64 -7.12 -14.06 5.13
CA SER A 64 -5.84 -14.23 4.43
C SER A 64 -5.37 -12.95 3.72
N GLY A 65 -4.06 -12.80 3.55
CA GLY A 65 -3.48 -11.69 2.80
C GLY A 65 -4.04 -11.58 1.39
N ARG A 66 -4.31 -12.71 0.73
CA ARG A 66 -4.95 -12.75 -0.60
C ARG A 66 -6.33 -12.08 -0.61
N ILE A 67 -7.18 -12.40 0.37
CA ILE A 67 -8.51 -11.78 0.47
C ILE A 67 -8.40 -10.29 0.76
N LYS A 68 -7.49 -9.89 1.64
CA LYS A 68 -7.23 -8.46 1.93
C LYS A 68 -6.83 -7.70 0.65
N GLU A 69 -5.93 -8.26 -0.16
CA GLU A 69 -5.52 -7.62 -1.43
C GLU A 69 -6.69 -7.53 -2.43
N LEU A 70 -7.50 -8.56 -2.56
CA LEU A 70 -8.71 -8.50 -3.40
C LEU A 70 -9.67 -7.39 -2.95
N ILE A 71 -9.89 -7.24 -1.65
CA ILE A 71 -10.70 -6.16 -1.09
C ILE A 71 -10.12 -4.78 -1.43
N VAL A 72 -8.81 -4.62 -1.27
CA VAL A 72 -8.12 -3.35 -1.54
C VAL A 72 -8.17 -3.00 -3.03
N ILE A 73 -7.95 -3.98 -3.91
CA ILE A 73 -8.06 -3.80 -5.38
C ILE A 73 -9.48 -3.39 -5.75
N LYS A 74 -10.49 -4.09 -5.24
CA LYS A 74 -11.90 -3.76 -5.50
C LYS A 74 -12.27 -2.37 -4.99
N THR A 75 -11.88 -2.03 -3.79
CA THR A 75 -12.10 -0.71 -3.20
C THR A 75 -11.44 0.40 -4.03
N SER A 76 -10.21 0.17 -4.45
CA SER A 76 -9.46 1.10 -5.31
C SER A 76 -10.14 1.34 -6.65
N HIS A 77 -10.66 0.28 -7.27
CA HIS A 77 -11.43 0.36 -8.51
C HIS A 77 -12.75 1.14 -8.31
N THR A 78 -13.52 0.77 -7.29
CA THR A 78 -14.82 1.40 -6.98
C THR A 78 -14.67 2.90 -6.70
N ASN A 79 -13.61 3.29 -6.01
CA ASN A 79 -13.31 4.69 -5.70
C ASN A 79 -12.65 5.45 -6.87
N ALA A 80 -12.45 4.80 -8.02
CA ALA A 80 -11.76 5.37 -9.18
C ALA A 80 -10.37 5.95 -8.85
N CYS A 81 -9.69 5.39 -7.85
CA CYS A 81 -8.34 5.79 -7.47
C CYS A 81 -7.32 5.11 -8.38
N LYS A 82 -6.93 5.76 -9.47
CA LYS A 82 -5.99 5.19 -10.46
C LYS A 82 -4.66 4.75 -9.85
N TYR A 83 -4.08 5.57 -8.98
CA TYR A 83 -2.84 5.24 -8.28
C TYR A 83 -3.01 4.00 -7.40
N CYS A 84 -4.06 3.98 -6.57
CA CYS A 84 -4.33 2.86 -5.66
C CYS A 84 -4.57 1.57 -6.44
N TYR A 85 -5.35 1.64 -7.52
CA TYR A 85 -5.64 0.47 -8.36
C TYR A 85 -4.38 -0.10 -9.00
N ALA A 86 -3.57 0.73 -9.64
CA ALA A 86 -2.33 0.30 -10.29
C ALA A 86 -1.33 -0.29 -9.28
N HIS A 87 -1.16 0.38 -8.13
CA HIS A 87 -0.24 -0.05 -7.09
C HIS A 87 -0.67 -1.40 -6.47
N ASN A 88 -1.94 -1.52 -6.08
CA ASN A 88 -2.43 -2.73 -5.41
C ASN A 88 -2.63 -3.88 -6.38
N THR A 89 -2.96 -3.63 -7.64
CA THR A 89 -2.98 -4.67 -8.69
C THR A 89 -1.59 -5.29 -8.87
N ALA A 90 -0.55 -4.47 -8.94
CA ALA A 90 0.82 -4.98 -9.05
C ALA A 90 1.25 -5.79 -7.81
N LEU A 91 0.88 -5.33 -6.61
CA LEU A 91 1.13 -6.06 -5.37
C LEU A 91 0.36 -7.39 -5.33
N GLY A 92 -0.90 -7.39 -5.72
CA GLY A 92 -1.74 -8.58 -5.77
C GLY A 92 -1.19 -9.62 -6.74
N GLN A 93 -0.76 -9.21 -7.93
CA GLN A 93 -0.11 -10.10 -8.91
C GLN A 93 1.19 -10.68 -8.36
N ALA A 94 2.01 -9.87 -7.71
CA ALA A 94 3.23 -10.34 -7.03
C ALA A 94 2.94 -11.33 -5.90
N ALA A 95 1.77 -11.23 -5.27
CA ALA A 95 1.27 -12.17 -4.24
C ALA A 95 0.53 -13.38 -4.83
N GLY A 96 0.51 -13.55 -6.16
CA GLY A 96 -0.09 -14.70 -6.83
C GLY A 96 -1.57 -14.57 -7.18
N ILE A 97 -2.13 -13.36 -7.15
CA ILE A 97 -3.50 -13.13 -7.67
C ILE A 97 -3.45 -13.09 -9.19
N GLU A 98 -4.21 -13.94 -9.81
CA GLU A 98 -4.26 -14.03 -11.27
C GLU A 98 -5.04 -12.87 -11.90
N GLU A 99 -4.65 -12.50 -13.12
CA GLU A 99 -5.24 -11.37 -13.84
C GLU A 99 -6.75 -11.55 -14.07
N GLU A 100 -7.20 -12.78 -14.27
CA GLU A 100 -8.63 -13.10 -14.44
C GLU A 100 -9.47 -12.73 -13.20
N HIS A 101 -8.94 -12.96 -11.99
CA HIS A 101 -9.61 -12.57 -10.77
C HIS A 101 -9.70 -11.04 -10.63
N ILE A 102 -8.66 -10.32 -11.03
CA ILE A 102 -8.65 -8.86 -11.03
C ILE A 102 -9.67 -8.30 -12.03
N LYS A 103 -9.76 -8.91 -13.21
CA LYS A 103 -10.79 -8.55 -14.21
C LYS A 103 -12.20 -8.82 -13.71
N ALA A 104 -12.43 -9.98 -13.08
CA ALA A 104 -13.73 -10.32 -12.50
C ALA A 104 -14.18 -9.28 -11.47
N LEU A 105 -13.29 -8.84 -10.59
CA LEU A 105 -13.58 -7.75 -9.63
C LEU A 105 -13.99 -6.45 -10.34
N SER A 106 -13.30 -6.07 -11.41
CA SER A 106 -13.59 -4.86 -12.17
C SER A 106 -14.94 -4.92 -12.87
N LEU A 107 -15.34 -6.10 -13.33
CA LEU A 107 -16.61 -6.34 -14.01
C LEU A 107 -17.77 -6.66 -13.06
N ASN A 108 -17.52 -6.75 -11.74
CA ASN A 108 -18.47 -7.25 -10.74
C ASN A 108 -18.95 -8.67 -11.05
N ASP A 109 -18.07 -9.48 -11.62
CA ASP A 109 -18.31 -10.87 -12.01
C ASP A 109 -17.67 -11.80 -10.98
N PHE A 110 -18.42 -12.08 -9.91
CA PHE A 110 -17.98 -12.93 -8.79
C PHE A 110 -19.14 -13.56 -8.05
#